data_cae46fff7d271ec67125152cb7a48ccb
#
_entry.id   cae46fff7d271ec67125152cb7a48ccb
#
_cell.length_a   1.000
_cell.length_b   1.000
_cell.length_c   1.000
_cell.angle_alpha   90.00
_cell.angle_beta   90.00
_cell.angle_gamma   90.00
#
_symmetry.space_group_name_H-M   'P 1'
#
loop_
_entity.id
_entity.type
_entity.pdbx_description
1 polymer ?
#
loop_
_entity_poly.entity_id
_entity_poly.type
_entity_poly.pdbx_seq_one_letter_code
_entity_poly.pdbx_strand_id
1 'polypeptide(L)'
;MTESVLIVGAGSGLSASLGRVCASKGMRVVLAARNIEKLQNLKKEIDADTIKCDATNIKSVSSLFKKTDKIIGAPNLVIYNPSKSLGGSIVDLDPKKAYEAINITCYGGFLIAQQAAKRMLKNNAEVFFLPVLPQV
;
A
#
# COMPACT_ATOMS: atom_id res chain seq x y z
N MET A 1 -20.56 8.46 7.72
CA MET A 1 -19.13 8.73 7.53
C MET A 1 -18.66 8.06 6.25
N THR A 2 -17.79 8.72 5.52
CA THR A 2 -17.27 8.18 4.25
C THR A 2 -16.20 7.13 4.54
N GLU A 3 -16.36 5.96 3.97
CA GLU A 3 -15.33 4.92 4.03
C GLU A 3 -14.07 5.33 3.27
N SER A 4 -12.96 4.76 3.63
CA SER A 4 -11.66 5.12 3.09
C SER A 4 -10.74 3.94 2.89
N VAL A 5 -9.83 4.06 1.93
CA VAL A 5 -8.84 3.04 1.59
C VAL A 5 -7.45 3.67 1.45
N LEU A 6 -6.47 2.98 2.01
CA LEU A 6 -5.05 3.24 1.75
C LEU A 6 -4.50 2.14 0.85
N ILE A 7 -3.99 2.51 -0.31
CA ILE A 7 -3.36 1.58 -1.27
C ILE A 7 -1.85 1.85 -1.27
N VAL A 8 -1.08 0.90 -0.80
CA VAL A 8 0.38 0.96 -0.75
C VAL A 8 0.97 0.15 -1.90
N GLY A 9 1.95 0.73 -2.59
CA GLY A 9 2.48 0.16 -3.82
C GLY A 9 1.62 0.49 -5.03
N ALA A 10 1.03 1.67 -5.03
CA ALA A 10 0.17 2.11 -6.12
C ALA A 10 0.96 2.27 -7.44
N GLY A 11 0.35 1.86 -8.52
CA GLY A 11 0.91 1.90 -9.86
C GLY A 11 -0.19 1.88 -10.91
N SER A 12 0.18 1.60 -12.16
CA SER A 12 -0.73 1.63 -13.31
C SER A 12 -1.57 0.35 -13.51
N GLY A 13 -1.22 -0.73 -12.84
CA GLY A 13 -1.85 -2.03 -13.02
C GLY A 13 -3.02 -2.28 -12.06
N LEU A 14 -2.93 -3.41 -11.32
CA LEU A 14 -3.97 -3.85 -10.39
C LEU A 14 -4.32 -2.79 -9.34
N SER A 15 -3.34 -2.10 -8.78
CA SER A 15 -3.58 -1.04 -7.79
C SER A 15 -4.43 0.09 -8.34
N ALA A 16 -4.23 0.49 -9.60
CA ALA A 16 -5.05 1.50 -10.25
C ALA A 16 -6.49 1.03 -10.42
N SER A 17 -6.69 -0.21 -10.85
CA SER A 17 -8.01 -0.82 -10.98
C SER A 17 -8.75 -0.88 -9.64
N LEU A 18 -8.05 -1.29 -8.57
CA LEU A 18 -8.62 -1.31 -7.22
C LEU A 18 -8.96 0.10 -6.72
N GLY A 19 -8.09 1.07 -6.99
CA GLY A 19 -8.37 2.49 -6.67
C GLY A 19 -9.62 3.00 -7.35
N ARG A 20 -9.83 2.69 -8.64
CA ARG A 20 -11.03 3.05 -9.38
C ARG A 20 -12.29 2.40 -8.80
N VAL A 21 -12.22 1.12 -8.46
CA VAL A 21 -13.35 0.41 -7.85
C VAL A 21 -13.71 1.03 -6.51
N CYS A 22 -12.73 1.30 -5.65
CA CYS A 22 -12.97 1.94 -4.35
C CYS A 22 -13.59 3.34 -4.53
N ALA A 23 -13.05 4.14 -5.43
CA ALA A 23 -13.58 5.48 -5.73
C ALA A 23 -15.00 5.43 -6.27
N SER A 24 -15.30 4.47 -7.16
CA SER A 24 -16.67 4.30 -7.72
C SER A 24 -17.70 3.92 -6.66
N LYS A 25 -17.25 3.35 -5.55
CA LYS A 25 -18.09 3.04 -4.38
C LYS A 25 -18.18 4.20 -3.37
N GLY A 26 -17.64 5.36 -3.71
CA GLY A 26 -17.66 6.55 -2.86
C GLY A 26 -16.62 6.56 -1.75
N MET A 27 -15.63 5.66 -1.77
CA MET A 27 -14.55 5.67 -0.78
C MET A 27 -13.56 6.78 -1.07
N ARG A 28 -13.03 7.39 -0.01
CA ARG A 28 -11.84 8.26 -0.15
C ARG A 28 -10.60 7.39 -0.33
N VAL A 29 -9.79 7.71 -1.32
CA VAL A 29 -8.62 6.92 -1.70
C VAL A 29 -7.34 7.69 -1.41
N VAL A 30 -6.43 7.05 -0.68
CA VAL A 30 -5.04 7.50 -0.51
C VAL A 30 -4.13 6.49 -1.19
N LEU A 31 -3.29 7.00 -2.10
CA LEU A 31 -2.33 6.20 -2.86
C LEU A 31 -0.92 6.46 -2.34
N ALA A 32 -0.19 5.41 -2.00
CA ALA A 32 1.19 5.51 -1.56
C ALA A 32 2.13 4.73 -2.50
N ALA A 33 3.23 5.36 -2.89
CA ALA A 33 4.25 4.75 -3.73
C ALA A 33 5.59 5.45 -3.51
N ARG A 34 6.67 4.80 -3.91
CA ARG A 34 8.00 5.42 -3.88
C ARG A 34 8.12 6.60 -4.85
N ASN A 35 7.48 6.51 -6.01
CA ASN A 35 7.41 7.57 -6.99
C ASN A 35 5.95 7.97 -7.24
N ILE A 36 5.53 9.09 -6.64
CA ILE A 36 4.16 9.58 -6.76
C ILE A 36 3.89 10.34 -8.06
N GLU A 37 4.93 10.72 -8.82
CA GLU A 37 4.74 11.40 -10.12
C GLU A 37 3.98 10.52 -11.10
N LYS A 38 4.21 9.21 -11.07
CA LYS A 38 3.48 8.21 -11.89
C LYS A 38 1.99 8.14 -11.57
N LEU A 39 1.58 8.66 -10.42
CA LEU A 39 0.20 8.57 -9.93
C LEU A 39 -0.65 9.79 -10.27
N GLN A 40 -0.08 10.83 -10.91
CA GLN A 40 -0.77 12.10 -11.09
C GLN A 40 -2.04 11.99 -11.95
N ASN A 41 -2.03 11.16 -12.98
CA ASN A 41 -3.21 10.92 -13.81
C ASN A 41 -4.30 10.20 -13.02
N LEU A 42 -3.95 9.13 -12.31
CA LEU A 42 -4.89 8.38 -11.48
C LEU A 42 -5.42 9.25 -10.33
N LYS A 43 -4.55 10.03 -9.69
CA LYS A 43 -4.94 10.97 -8.65
C LYS A 43 -6.06 11.91 -9.10
N LYS A 44 -5.91 12.49 -10.30
CA LYS A 44 -6.91 13.39 -10.87
C LYS A 44 -8.18 12.66 -11.27
N GLU A 45 -8.02 11.47 -11.86
CA GLU A 45 -9.14 10.66 -12.34
C GLU A 45 -10.10 10.26 -11.22
N ILE A 46 -9.57 9.86 -10.06
CA ILE A 46 -10.38 9.33 -8.94
C ILE A 46 -10.42 10.26 -7.72
N ASP A 47 -9.91 11.47 -7.85
CA ASP A 47 -9.82 12.45 -6.76
C ASP A 47 -9.15 11.89 -5.51
N ALA A 48 -7.98 11.26 -5.71
CA ALA A 48 -7.21 10.65 -4.64
C ALA A 48 -6.15 11.58 -4.07
N ASP A 49 -5.74 11.31 -2.85
CA ASP A 49 -4.51 11.88 -2.28
C ASP A 49 -3.33 10.94 -2.55
N THR A 50 -2.14 11.52 -2.69
CA THR A 50 -0.91 10.75 -2.91
C THR A 50 0.13 11.06 -1.86
N ILE A 51 0.80 10.02 -1.34
CA ILE A 51 1.86 10.15 -0.35
C ILE A 51 3.06 9.30 -0.78
N LYS A 52 4.24 9.92 -0.81
CA LYS A 52 5.48 9.17 -1.05
C LYS A 52 5.81 8.29 0.15
N CYS A 53 6.10 7.01 -0.09
CA CYS A 53 6.46 6.06 0.95
C CYS A 53 7.35 4.95 0.42
N ASP A 54 8.41 4.65 1.17
CA ASP A 54 9.17 3.41 1.06
C ASP A 54 8.66 2.43 2.13
N ALA A 55 7.93 1.40 1.70
CA ALA A 55 7.30 0.44 2.60
C ALA A 55 8.29 -0.40 3.42
N THR A 56 9.58 -0.45 3.02
CA THR A 56 10.62 -1.18 3.74
C THR A 56 11.33 -0.34 4.81
N ASN A 57 10.99 0.94 4.91
CA ASN A 57 11.61 1.88 5.85
C ASN A 57 10.63 2.24 6.98
N ILE A 58 11.01 1.92 8.21
CA ILE A 58 10.16 2.12 9.40
C ILE A 58 9.71 3.59 9.54
N LYS A 59 10.65 4.53 9.37
CA LYS A 59 10.33 5.96 9.49
C LYS A 59 9.41 6.45 8.38
N SER A 60 9.61 5.97 7.16
CA SER A 60 8.78 6.29 6.00
C SER A 60 7.35 5.77 6.21
N VAL A 61 7.18 4.56 6.70
CA VAL A 61 5.87 3.97 7.03
C VAL A 61 5.19 4.75 8.16
N SER A 62 5.90 5.10 9.22
CA SER A 62 5.37 5.92 10.30
C SER A 62 4.88 7.29 9.78
N SER A 63 5.67 7.95 8.93
CA SER A 63 5.29 9.21 8.30
C SER A 63 4.06 9.07 7.39
N LEU A 64 3.98 7.98 6.62
CA LEU A 64 2.82 7.67 5.78
C LEU A 64 1.54 7.67 6.61
N PHE A 65 1.52 6.92 7.70
CA PHE A 65 0.32 6.80 8.52
C PHE A 65 -0.03 8.09 9.26
N LYS A 66 0.95 8.86 9.71
CA LYS A 66 0.70 10.19 10.30
C LYS A 66 0.04 11.15 9.30
N LYS A 67 0.46 11.11 8.04
CA LYS A 67 -0.16 11.91 6.97
C LYS A 67 -1.55 11.37 6.61
N THR A 68 -1.70 10.07 6.51
CA THR A 68 -2.99 9.41 6.25
C THR A 68 -4.01 9.75 7.34
N ASP A 69 -3.59 9.73 8.61
CA ASP A 69 -4.46 10.10 9.75
C ASP A 69 -5.05 11.52 9.60
N LYS A 70 -4.29 12.45 9.03
CA LYS A 70 -4.75 13.82 8.81
C LYS A 70 -5.73 13.94 7.65
N ILE A 71 -5.66 13.06 6.67
CA ILE A 71 -6.48 13.11 5.44
C ILE A 71 -7.78 12.32 5.62
N ILE A 72 -7.70 11.10 6.09
CA ILE A 72 -8.83 10.15 6.18
C ILE A 72 -9.02 9.53 7.57
N GLY A 73 -8.15 9.81 8.54
CA GLY A 73 -8.15 9.09 9.81
C GLY A 73 -7.68 7.64 9.64
N ALA A 74 -8.19 6.74 10.48
CA ALA A 74 -7.93 5.31 10.33
C ALA A 74 -8.61 4.78 9.08
N PRO A 75 -7.89 4.17 8.12
CA PRO A 75 -8.52 3.62 6.92
C PRO A 75 -9.41 2.42 7.26
N ASN A 76 -10.51 2.27 6.52
CA ASN A 76 -11.39 1.10 6.62
C ASN A 76 -10.77 -0.12 5.94
N LEU A 77 -9.99 0.10 4.89
CA LEU A 77 -9.32 -0.93 4.10
C LEU A 77 -7.88 -0.51 3.82
N VAL A 78 -6.95 -1.42 3.96
CA VAL A 78 -5.56 -1.24 3.50
C VAL A 78 -5.23 -2.32 2.50
N ILE A 79 -4.76 -1.91 1.32
CA ILE A 79 -4.30 -2.79 0.25
C ILE A 79 -2.79 -2.66 0.13
N TYR A 80 -2.07 -3.76 0.28
CA TYR A 80 -0.62 -3.82 0.14
C TYR A 80 -0.26 -4.54 -1.15
N ASN A 81 0.28 -3.81 -2.12
CA ASN A 81 0.63 -4.34 -3.43
C ASN A 81 2.11 -4.19 -3.84
N PRO A 82 3.05 -3.69 -3.01
CA PRO A 82 4.45 -3.75 -3.38
C PRO A 82 4.92 -5.19 -3.48
N SER A 83 5.55 -5.52 -4.58
CA SER A 83 6.16 -6.83 -4.76
C SER A 83 7.38 -6.72 -5.67
N LYS A 84 8.32 -7.62 -5.46
CA LYS A 84 9.45 -7.82 -6.37
C LYS A 84 9.55 -9.31 -6.65
N SER A 85 9.24 -9.69 -7.88
CA SER A 85 9.40 -11.08 -8.28
C SER A 85 10.85 -11.41 -8.60
N LEU A 86 11.21 -12.66 -8.36
CA LEU A 86 12.48 -13.24 -8.76
C LEU A 86 12.21 -14.35 -9.76
N GLY A 87 12.83 -14.26 -10.93
CA GLY A 87 12.78 -15.33 -11.92
C GLY A 87 14.08 -16.13 -11.91
N GLY A 88 13.99 -17.40 -12.29
CA GLY A 88 15.14 -18.28 -12.49
C GLY A 88 15.24 -19.45 -11.52
N SER A 89 16.26 -20.28 -11.73
CA SER A 89 16.56 -21.41 -10.86
C SER A 89 17.06 -20.93 -9.52
N ILE A 90 16.71 -21.65 -8.45
CA ILE A 90 17.19 -21.31 -7.10
C ILE A 90 18.72 -21.30 -6.99
N VAL A 91 19.39 -22.11 -7.78
CA VAL A 91 20.87 -22.19 -7.75
C VAL A 91 21.54 -20.97 -8.40
N ASP A 92 20.79 -20.23 -9.24
CA ASP A 92 21.29 -19.07 -9.99
C ASP A 92 20.81 -17.73 -9.41
N LEU A 93 19.91 -17.76 -8.42
CA LEU A 93 19.39 -16.54 -7.82
C LEU A 93 20.45 -15.77 -7.07
N ASP A 94 20.52 -14.46 -7.30
CA ASP A 94 21.36 -13.57 -6.52
C ASP A 94 20.79 -13.43 -5.10
N PRO A 95 21.54 -13.80 -4.05
CA PRO A 95 21.08 -13.71 -2.67
C PRO A 95 20.66 -12.29 -2.24
N LYS A 96 21.30 -11.25 -2.77
CA LYS A 96 20.93 -9.85 -2.48
C LYS A 96 19.57 -9.49 -3.06
N LYS A 97 19.30 -9.90 -4.28
CA LYS A 97 17.99 -9.71 -4.92
C LYS A 97 16.89 -10.50 -4.21
N ALA A 98 17.21 -11.71 -3.76
CA ALA A 98 16.27 -12.52 -2.96
C ALA A 98 15.93 -11.81 -1.64
N TYR A 99 16.93 -11.28 -0.93
CA TYR A 99 16.72 -10.52 0.29
C TYR A 99 15.85 -9.28 0.05
N GLU A 100 16.13 -8.51 -1.01
CA GLU A 100 15.32 -7.34 -1.37
C GLU A 100 13.86 -7.71 -1.64
N ALA A 101 13.64 -8.80 -2.36
CA ALA A 101 12.28 -9.28 -2.69
C ALA A 101 11.52 -9.67 -1.42
N ILE A 102 12.14 -10.38 -0.51
CA ILE A 102 11.55 -10.75 0.80
C ILE A 102 11.26 -9.49 1.62
N ASN A 103 12.19 -8.55 1.64
CA ASN A 103 12.06 -7.31 2.39
C ASN A 103 10.87 -6.46 1.90
N ILE A 104 10.73 -6.33 0.60
CA ILE A 104 9.61 -5.58 0.00
C ILE A 104 8.28 -6.33 0.20
N THR A 105 8.25 -7.61 -0.11
CA THR A 105 6.99 -8.39 -0.16
C THR A 105 6.49 -8.75 1.23
N CYS A 106 7.40 -9.13 2.13
CA CYS A 106 7.04 -9.64 3.46
C CYS A 106 7.22 -8.59 4.56
N TYR A 107 8.44 -8.10 4.75
CA TYR A 107 8.73 -7.18 5.85
C TYR A 107 8.01 -5.84 5.69
N GLY A 108 7.97 -5.28 4.49
CA GLY A 108 7.19 -4.08 4.21
C GLY A 108 5.70 -4.28 4.49
N GLY A 109 5.16 -5.43 4.10
CA GLY A 109 3.78 -5.82 4.43
C GLY A 109 3.53 -5.86 5.94
N PHE A 110 4.46 -6.41 6.70
CA PHE A 110 4.39 -6.41 8.17
C PHE A 110 4.35 -4.99 8.74
N LEU A 111 5.25 -4.10 8.29
CA LEU A 111 5.29 -2.72 8.79
C LEU A 111 3.99 -1.97 8.54
N ILE A 112 3.44 -2.11 7.35
CA ILE A 112 2.15 -1.47 6.97
C ILE A 112 1.00 -2.09 7.78
N ALA A 113 0.92 -3.41 7.84
CA ALA A 113 -0.13 -4.12 8.57
C ALA A 113 -0.15 -3.76 10.07
N GLN A 114 1.03 -3.66 10.70
CA GLN A 114 1.13 -3.28 12.10
C GLN A 114 0.57 -1.88 12.37
N GLN A 115 0.91 -0.90 11.55
CA GLN A 115 0.41 0.47 11.69
C GLN A 115 -1.10 0.58 11.40
N ALA A 116 -1.58 -0.17 10.42
CA ALA A 116 -2.99 -0.24 10.11
C ALA A 116 -3.79 -0.87 11.26
N ALA A 117 -3.34 -2.02 11.75
CA ALA A 117 -3.98 -2.73 12.85
C ALA A 117 -4.08 -1.88 14.12
N LYS A 118 -3.02 -1.18 14.49
CA LYS A 118 -3.04 -0.29 15.66
C LYS A 118 -4.17 0.75 15.60
N ARG A 119 -4.46 1.28 14.41
CA ARG A 119 -5.50 2.29 14.20
C ARG A 119 -6.89 1.68 14.13
N MET A 120 -7.04 0.62 13.38
CA MET A 120 -8.31 -0.07 13.19
C MET A 120 -8.84 -0.64 14.51
N LEU A 121 -7.99 -1.33 15.27
CA LEU A 121 -8.36 -1.91 16.57
C LEU A 121 -8.71 -0.83 17.61
N LYS A 122 -8.00 0.29 17.61
CA LYS A 122 -8.27 1.40 18.51
C LYS A 122 -9.67 2.01 18.31
N ASN A 123 -10.19 1.93 17.11
CA ASN A 123 -11.52 2.41 16.76
C ASN A 123 -12.60 1.32 16.84
N ASN A 124 -12.31 0.16 17.46
CA ASN A 124 -13.19 -1.01 17.49
C ASN A 124 -13.65 -1.45 16.10
N ALA A 125 -12.84 -1.19 15.07
CA ALA A 125 -13.11 -1.60 13.71
C ALA A 125 -12.52 -2.98 13.43
N GLU A 126 -13.09 -3.67 12.46
CA GLU A 126 -12.47 -4.87 11.91
C GLU A 126 -11.18 -4.51 11.16
N VAL A 127 -10.19 -5.38 11.22
CA VAL A 127 -8.92 -5.19 10.51
C VAL A 127 -9.05 -5.77 9.11
N PHE A 128 -9.14 -4.89 8.11
CA PHE A 128 -9.13 -5.27 6.72
C PHE A 128 -7.77 -4.93 6.10
N PHE A 129 -6.95 -5.96 5.93
CA PHE A 129 -5.65 -5.88 5.28
C PHE A 129 -5.61 -6.89 4.14
N LEU A 130 -5.46 -6.40 2.92
CA LEU A 130 -5.40 -7.23 1.72
C LEU A 130 -3.97 -7.22 1.17
N PRO A 131 -3.17 -8.27 1.43
CA PRO A 131 -1.90 -8.44 0.73
C PRO A 131 -2.17 -8.92 -0.69
N VAL A 132 -1.54 -8.30 -1.66
CA VAL A 132 -1.57 -8.77 -3.04
C VAL A 132 -0.29 -9.51 -3.32
N LEU A 133 -0.40 -10.81 -3.50
CA LEU A 133 0.75 -11.65 -3.82
C LEU A 133 1.07 -11.54 -5.32
N PRO A 134 2.36 -11.52 -5.69
CA PRO A 134 2.72 -11.58 -7.09
C PRO A 134 2.20 -12.89 -7.69
N GLN A 135 1.60 -12.79 -8.86
CA GLN A 135 1.28 -13.99 -9.63
C GLN A 135 2.57 -14.61 -10.12
N VAL A 136 2.73 -15.87 -9.86
CA VAL A 136 3.87 -16.67 -10.32
C VAL A 136 3.71 -16.97 -11.80
#